data_152929847f1a73260a0a70b58732dc72
#
_entry.id   152929847f1a73260a0a70b58732dc72
#
_cell.length_a   1.000
_cell.length_b   1.000
_cell.length_c   1.000
_cell.angle_alpha   90.00
_cell.angle_beta   90.00
_cell.angle_gamma   90.00
#
_symmetry.space_group_name_H-M   'P 1'
#
loop_
_entity.id
_entity.type
_entity.pdbx_description
1 polymer ?
#
loop_
_entity_poly.entity_id
_entity_poly.type
_entity_poly.pdbx_seq_one_letter_code
_entity_poly.pdbx_strand_id
1 'polypeptide(L)'
;NKYYLCALIQKITMLMAHTEDNFLKDLIDAEGHHLSPVLPVEIKNYLIDIDGTICDDVPNEEPERMVTALPYFDALEMLNKWYDEGHIVTFFTSRTEVHREITEEWLDRYGFKYHGILFGKPRGGNYHWIDNHIVKATRFEGKFTDLVTEMKEIEVFRK
;
A
#
# COMPACT_ATOMS: atom_id res chain seq x y z
N ASN A 1 -29.69 -14.31 8.93
CA ASN A 1 -29.97 -13.29 9.93
C ASN A 1 -29.91 -11.91 9.27
N LYS A 2 -31.10 -11.33 8.98
CA LYS A 2 -31.28 -10.14 8.14
C LYS A 2 -30.51 -8.90 8.67
N TYR A 3 -30.35 -8.82 9.97
CA TYR A 3 -29.63 -7.70 10.64
C TYR A 3 -28.10 -7.78 10.46
N TYR A 4 -27.53 -8.99 10.41
CA TYR A 4 -26.10 -9.18 10.16
C TYR A 4 -25.74 -8.82 8.73
N LEU A 5 -26.61 -9.18 7.78
CA LEU A 5 -26.40 -8.85 6.36
C LEU A 5 -26.52 -7.35 6.10
N CYS A 6 -27.47 -6.67 6.77
CA CYS A 6 -27.66 -5.23 6.66
C CYS A 6 -26.47 -4.45 7.26
N ALA A 7 -25.95 -4.88 8.41
CA ALA A 7 -24.76 -4.29 9.02
C ALA A 7 -23.49 -4.54 8.19
N LEU A 8 -23.38 -5.71 7.56
CA LEU A 8 -22.28 -6.05 6.67
C LEU A 8 -22.33 -5.22 5.39
N ILE A 9 -23.53 -5.06 4.80
CA ILE A 9 -23.75 -4.24 3.60
C ILE A 9 -23.49 -2.77 3.93
N GLN A 10 -23.94 -2.24 5.07
CA GLN A 10 -23.60 -0.89 5.50
C GLN A 10 -22.11 -0.68 5.73
N LYS A 11 -21.42 -1.66 6.34
CA LYS A 11 -19.97 -1.63 6.49
C LYS A 11 -19.24 -1.68 5.16
N ILE A 12 -19.68 -2.52 4.22
CA ILE A 12 -19.11 -2.64 2.87
C ILE A 12 -19.41 -1.38 2.06
N THR A 13 -20.61 -0.79 2.17
CA THR A 13 -20.97 0.45 1.51
C THR A 13 -20.17 1.64 2.08
N MET A 14 -19.91 1.65 3.38
CA MET A 14 -19.06 2.65 4.03
C MET A 14 -17.58 2.47 3.62
N LEU A 15 -17.11 1.23 3.47
CA LEU A 15 -15.77 0.91 2.95
C LEU A 15 -15.64 1.29 1.45
N MET A 16 -16.69 1.01 0.65
CA MET A 16 -16.68 1.33 -0.79
C MET A 16 -16.89 2.81 -1.09
N ALA A 17 -17.58 3.55 -0.23
CA ALA A 17 -17.71 5.01 -0.33
C ALA A 17 -16.38 5.74 -0.04
N HIS A 18 -15.39 5.04 0.53
CA HIS A 18 -14.07 5.59 0.85
C HIS A 18 -12.99 5.20 -0.17
N THR A 19 -13.33 4.51 -1.26
CA THR A 19 -12.36 4.14 -2.30
C THR A 19 -11.83 5.33 -3.12
N GLU A 20 -12.48 6.50 -3.01
CA GLU A 20 -11.98 7.75 -3.58
C GLU A 20 -11.31 8.67 -2.53
N ASP A 21 -11.47 8.37 -1.24
CA ASP A 21 -10.85 9.13 -0.16
C ASP A 21 -9.66 8.36 0.42
N ASN A 22 -8.52 8.95 0.29
CA ASN A 22 -7.25 8.52 0.85
C ASN A 22 -7.42 8.14 2.33
N PHE A 23 -7.24 6.86 2.68
CA PHE A 23 -7.27 6.36 4.07
C PHE A 23 -6.27 7.07 5.01
N LEU A 24 -5.37 7.85 4.45
CA LEU A 24 -4.40 8.69 5.16
C LEU A 24 -4.96 10.08 5.53
N LYS A 25 -6.19 10.40 5.12
CA LYS A 25 -6.85 11.66 5.51
C LYS A 25 -7.64 11.47 6.80
N ASP A 26 -7.63 12.49 7.62
CA ASP A 26 -8.50 12.57 8.78
C ASP A 26 -9.97 12.54 8.31
N LEU A 27 -10.72 11.59 8.83
CA LEU A 27 -12.17 11.58 8.67
C LEU A 27 -12.79 12.42 9.77
N ILE A 28 -13.81 13.19 9.42
CA ILE A 28 -14.55 14.04 10.37
C ILE A 28 -16.01 13.63 10.30
N ASP A 29 -16.63 13.38 11.46
CA ASP A 29 -18.07 13.11 11.55
C ASP A 29 -18.91 14.37 11.34
N ALA A 30 -20.25 14.21 11.37
CA ALA A 30 -21.18 15.30 11.17
C ALA A 30 -21.12 16.36 12.28
N GLU A 31 -20.60 16.00 13.44
CA GLU A 31 -20.42 16.84 14.62
C GLU A 31 -19.03 17.50 14.67
N GLY A 32 -18.15 17.20 13.71
CA GLY A 32 -16.81 17.78 13.59
C GLY A 32 -15.71 17.07 14.40
N HIS A 33 -15.97 15.85 14.88
CA HIS A 33 -14.95 15.06 15.59
C HIS A 33 -14.08 14.29 14.61
N HIS A 34 -12.78 14.22 14.90
CA HIS A 34 -11.85 13.40 14.15
C HIS A 34 -12.10 11.92 14.41
N LEU A 35 -12.21 11.15 13.35
CA LEU A 35 -12.38 9.71 13.39
C LEU A 35 -11.07 9.00 13.00
N SER A 36 -10.78 7.93 13.71
CA SER A 36 -9.65 7.03 13.40
C SER A 36 -10.20 5.62 13.19
N PRO A 37 -10.77 5.33 12.02
CA PRO A 37 -11.37 4.01 11.78
C PRO A 37 -10.29 2.93 11.82
N VAL A 38 -10.60 1.84 12.53
CA VAL A 38 -9.74 0.65 12.58
C VAL A 38 -10.16 -0.29 11.46
N LEU A 39 -9.20 -0.70 10.63
CA LEU A 39 -9.45 -1.69 9.59
C LEU A 39 -9.81 -3.05 10.21
N PRO A 40 -10.76 -3.79 9.60
CA PRO A 40 -11.01 -5.17 9.97
C PRO A 40 -9.74 -6.03 9.86
N VAL A 41 -9.61 -7.04 10.73
CA VAL A 41 -8.38 -7.88 10.81
C VAL A 41 -8.09 -8.66 9.53
N GLU A 42 -9.10 -8.93 8.73
CA GLU A 42 -8.99 -9.57 7.40
C GLU A 42 -8.47 -8.65 6.31
N ILE A 43 -8.57 -7.32 6.51
CA ILE A 43 -8.04 -6.34 5.57
C ILE A 43 -6.55 -6.12 5.86
N LYS A 44 -5.73 -6.44 4.88
CA LYS A 44 -4.28 -6.20 4.96
C LYS A 44 -3.97 -4.78 4.50
N ASN A 45 -2.99 -4.17 5.17
CA ASN A 45 -2.49 -2.86 4.82
C ASN A 45 -1.06 -3.04 4.28
N TYR A 46 -0.93 -2.97 2.96
CA TYR A 46 0.34 -3.18 2.28
C TYR A 46 1.09 -1.87 2.10
N LEU A 47 2.35 -1.85 2.49
CA LEU A 47 3.33 -0.83 2.11
C LEU A 47 4.30 -1.46 1.11
N ILE A 48 4.32 -0.97 -0.12
CA ILE A 48 5.00 -1.60 -1.25
C ILE A 48 5.99 -0.63 -1.87
N ASP A 49 7.22 -1.06 -2.02
CA ASP A 49 8.24 -0.27 -2.72
C ASP A 49 7.99 -0.25 -4.24
N ILE A 50 8.55 0.74 -4.92
CA ILE A 50 8.42 0.92 -6.38
C ILE A 50 9.67 0.38 -7.07
N ASP A 51 10.78 1.11 -6.95
CA ASP A 51 12.00 0.84 -7.69
C ASP A 51 12.69 -0.43 -7.16
N GLY A 52 13.00 -1.36 -8.07
CA GLY A 52 13.51 -2.69 -7.72
C GLY A 52 12.47 -3.67 -7.17
N THR A 53 11.20 -3.28 -7.12
CA THR A 53 10.10 -4.11 -6.56
C THR A 53 8.96 -4.31 -7.54
N ILE A 54 8.40 -3.26 -8.11
CA ILE A 54 7.33 -3.36 -9.13
C ILE A 54 7.80 -2.97 -10.53
N CYS A 55 9.01 -2.47 -10.65
CA CYS A 55 9.75 -2.21 -11.88
C CYS A 55 11.25 -2.36 -11.60
N ASP A 56 12.08 -2.16 -12.62
CA ASP A 56 13.54 -2.11 -12.45
C ASP A 56 13.93 -0.98 -11.49
N ASP A 57 15.07 -1.16 -10.82
CA ASP A 57 15.61 -0.14 -9.91
C ASP A 57 16.05 1.10 -10.70
N VAL A 58 15.43 2.23 -10.36
CA VAL A 58 15.71 3.53 -10.98
C VAL A 58 16.16 4.52 -9.92
N PRO A 59 17.40 5.03 -10.00
CA PRO A 59 17.86 6.04 -9.04
C PRO A 59 17.15 7.39 -9.25
N ASN A 60 17.04 8.17 -8.19
CA ASN A 60 16.38 9.49 -8.23
C ASN A 60 17.08 10.49 -9.15
N GLU A 61 18.34 10.25 -9.46
CA GLU A 61 19.17 11.06 -10.35
C GLU A 61 18.86 10.85 -11.83
N GLU A 62 18.01 9.86 -12.16
CA GLU A 62 17.65 9.47 -13.53
C GLU A 62 16.12 9.50 -13.75
N PRO A 63 15.45 10.63 -13.53
CA PRO A 63 13.99 10.73 -13.59
C PRO A 63 13.40 10.38 -14.96
N GLU A 64 14.15 10.55 -16.04
CA GLU A 64 13.74 10.16 -17.40
C GLU A 64 13.54 8.63 -17.52
N ARG A 65 14.28 7.83 -16.74
CA ARG A 65 14.09 6.40 -16.69
C ARG A 65 12.84 6.01 -15.89
N MET A 66 12.43 6.82 -14.90
CA MET A 66 11.17 6.59 -14.19
C MET A 66 9.96 6.66 -15.14
N VAL A 67 10.02 7.56 -16.15
CA VAL A 67 8.95 7.70 -17.14
C VAL A 67 8.85 6.48 -18.05
N THR A 68 9.98 5.86 -18.39
CA THR A 68 10.09 4.79 -19.40
C THR A 68 10.21 3.40 -18.83
N ALA A 69 10.44 3.24 -17.53
CA ALA A 69 10.52 1.96 -16.87
C ALA A 69 9.26 1.11 -17.16
N LEU A 70 9.46 -0.18 -17.41
CA LEU A 70 8.35 -1.11 -17.59
C LEU A 70 8.00 -1.75 -16.24
N PRO A 71 6.73 -1.84 -15.88
CA PRO A 71 6.31 -2.57 -14.69
C PRO A 71 6.52 -4.06 -14.88
N TYR A 72 6.79 -4.76 -13.80
CA TYR A 72 6.70 -6.20 -13.81
C TYR A 72 5.23 -6.61 -13.89
N PHE A 73 4.92 -7.45 -14.87
CA PHE A 73 3.53 -7.82 -15.17
C PHE A 73 2.86 -8.53 -13.98
N ASP A 74 3.57 -9.41 -13.32
CA ASP A 74 3.07 -10.12 -12.14
C ASP A 74 2.84 -9.19 -10.93
N ALA A 75 3.62 -8.11 -10.79
CA ALA A 75 3.38 -7.08 -9.78
C ALA A 75 2.07 -6.36 -10.06
N LEU A 76 1.87 -5.88 -11.28
CA LEU A 76 0.63 -5.20 -11.68
C LEU A 76 -0.61 -6.07 -11.41
N GLU A 77 -0.57 -7.33 -11.86
CA GLU A 77 -1.68 -8.26 -11.69
C GLU A 77 -1.97 -8.55 -10.20
N MET A 78 -0.94 -8.80 -9.42
CA MET A 78 -1.10 -9.15 -8.00
C MET A 78 -1.56 -7.96 -7.15
N LEU A 79 -1.00 -6.78 -7.37
CA LEU A 79 -1.37 -5.57 -6.63
C LEU A 79 -2.82 -5.16 -6.92
N ASN A 80 -3.20 -5.18 -8.20
CA ASN A 80 -4.58 -4.88 -8.58
C ASN A 80 -5.56 -5.91 -8.02
N LYS A 81 -5.19 -7.19 -7.97
CA LYS A 81 -5.97 -8.23 -7.32
C LYS A 81 -6.16 -7.92 -5.82
N TRP A 82 -5.11 -7.58 -5.09
CA TRP A 82 -5.22 -7.23 -3.67
C TRP A 82 -6.10 -6.00 -3.44
N TYR A 83 -5.97 -4.99 -4.31
CA TYR A 83 -6.85 -3.83 -4.28
C TYR A 83 -8.32 -4.23 -4.49
N ASP A 84 -8.61 -5.05 -5.50
CA ASP A 84 -9.97 -5.50 -5.83
C ASP A 84 -10.56 -6.45 -4.75
N GLU A 85 -9.72 -7.15 -4.01
CA GLU A 85 -10.09 -7.93 -2.82
C GLU A 85 -10.39 -7.04 -1.59
N GLY A 86 -10.23 -5.71 -1.70
CA GLY A 86 -10.50 -4.74 -0.64
C GLY A 86 -9.36 -4.52 0.34
N HIS A 87 -8.15 -4.97 0.02
CA HIS A 87 -6.95 -4.66 0.80
C HIS A 87 -6.46 -3.25 0.51
N ILE A 88 -5.76 -2.65 1.48
CA ILE A 88 -5.15 -1.34 1.29
C ILE A 88 -3.80 -1.50 0.61
N VAL A 89 -3.62 -0.81 -0.51
CA VAL A 89 -2.37 -0.78 -1.27
C VAL A 89 -1.81 0.64 -1.20
N THR A 90 -0.66 0.81 -0.55
CA THR A 90 0.04 2.09 -0.45
C THR A 90 1.47 1.90 -0.93
N PHE A 91 1.92 2.73 -1.84
CA PHE A 91 3.32 2.73 -2.23
C PHE A 91 4.16 3.47 -1.20
N PHE A 92 5.34 2.92 -0.88
CA PHE A 92 6.30 3.51 0.04
C PHE A 92 7.68 3.55 -0.61
N THR A 93 7.98 4.66 -1.26
CA THR A 93 9.12 4.78 -2.17
C THR A 93 10.19 5.75 -1.67
N SER A 94 11.44 5.49 -2.05
CA SER A 94 12.57 6.42 -1.87
C SER A 94 12.60 7.54 -2.90
N ARG A 95 11.71 7.54 -3.90
CA ARG A 95 11.48 8.73 -4.72
C ARG A 95 11.09 9.89 -3.81
N THR A 96 11.44 11.09 -4.20
CA THR A 96 11.13 12.30 -3.43
C THR A 96 9.90 13.00 -3.98
N GLU A 97 9.37 13.99 -3.26
CA GLU A 97 8.20 14.77 -3.67
C GLU A 97 8.36 15.44 -5.04
N VAL A 98 9.59 15.75 -5.45
CA VAL A 98 9.84 16.33 -6.81
C VAL A 98 9.53 15.34 -7.94
N HIS A 99 9.46 14.04 -7.64
CA HIS A 99 9.13 12.99 -8.60
C HIS A 99 7.65 12.56 -8.52
N ARG A 100 6.82 13.27 -7.74
CA ARG A 100 5.40 12.89 -7.54
C ARG A 100 4.65 12.78 -8.85
N GLU A 101 4.65 13.84 -9.63
CA GLU A 101 3.89 13.93 -10.89
C GLU A 101 4.25 12.78 -11.84
N ILE A 102 5.54 12.58 -12.11
CA ILE A 102 5.99 11.50 -13.01
C ILE A 102 5.68 10.11 -12.44
N THR A 103 5.66 9.95 -11.12
CA THR A 103 5.35 8.68 -10.47
C THR A 103 3.86 8.36 -10.58
N GLU A 104 3.00 9.32 -10.27
CA GLU A 104 1.54 9.19 -10.38
C GLU A 104 1.13 8.93 -11.84
N GLU A 105 1.66 9.71 -12.79
CA GLU A 105 1.42 9.49 -14.22
C GLU A 105 1.88 8.10 -14.69
N TRP A 106 2.99 7.60 -14.16
CA TRP A 106 3.51 6.28 -14.51
C TRP A 106 2.59 5.18 -13.98
N LEU A 107 2.18 5.26 -12.71
CA LEU A 107 1.25 4.30 -12.08
C LEU A 107 -0.09 4.28 -12.81
N ASP A 108 -0.64 5.44 -13.12
CA ASP A 108 -1.93 5.58 -13.81
C ASP A 108 -1.85 5.04 -15.26
N ARG A 109 -0.76 5.34 -15.96
CA ARG A 109 -0.53 4.88 -17.33
C ARG A 109 -0.53 3.35 -17.44
N TYR A 110 0.05 2.67 -16.46
CA TYR A 110 0.08 1.21 -16.42
C TYR A 110 -1.12 0.59 -15.72
N GLY A 111 -1.99 1.40 -15.14
CA GLY A 111 -3.24 0.94 -14.53
C GLY A 111 -3.06 0.30 -13.16
N PHE A 112 -2.07 0.73 -12.38
CA PHE A 112 -1.96 0.34 -10.98
C PHE A 112 -3.10 0.96 -10.16
N LYS A 113 -3.74 0.14 -9.34
CA LYS A 113 -4.75 0.55 -8.37
C LYS A 113 -4.10 0.69 -6.99
N TYR A 114 -4.26 1.85 -6.36
CA TYR A 114 -3.65 2.12 -5.06
C TYR A 114 -4.46 3.17 -4.27
N HIS A 115 -4.21 3.27 -2.97
CA HIS A 115 -4.87 4.21 -2.07
C HIS A 115 -4.01 5.43 -1.76
N GLY A 116 -2.69 5.31 -1.89
CA GLY A 116 -1.79 6.42 -1.62
C GLY A 116 -0.34 6.11 -1.92
N ILE A 117 0.50 7.15 -1.84
CA ILE A 117 1.94 7.07 -2.03
C ILE A 117 2.63 7.84 -0.89
N LEU A 118 3.57 7.18 -0.22
CA LEU A 118 4.47 7.79 0.74
C LEU A 118 5.84 7.95 0.08
N PHE A 119 6.24 9.20 -0.13
CA PHE A 119 7.53 9.55 -0.70
C PHE A 119 8.61 9.74 0.36
N GLY A 120 9.86 9.74 -0.05
CA GLY A 120 10.99 10.07 0.82
C GLY A 120 11.39 8.96 1.79
N LYS A 121 11.09 7.69 1.47
CA LYS A 121 11.62 6.56 2.23
C LYS A 121 13.16 6.65 2.29
N PRO A 122 13.79 6.57 3.48
CA PRO A 122 15.23 6.55 3.57
C PRO A 122 15.87 5.46 2.73
N ARG A 123 16.92 5.77 1.98
CA ARG A 123 17.66 4.79 1.16
C ARG A 123 18.60 3.95 2.01
N GLY A 124 18.93 2.77 1.53
CA GLY A 124 19.96 1.91 2.11
C GLY A 124 19.45 0.61 2.72
N GLY A 125 18.15 0.38 2.76
CA GLY A 125 17.59 -0.87 3.31
C GLY A 125 17.68 -0.96 4.84
N ASN A 126 17.60 -2.19 5.39
CA ASN A 126 17.70 -2.47 6.82
C ASN A 126 16.62 -1.75 7.65
N TYR A 127 15.39 -1.78 7.17
CA TYR A 127 14.25 -1.15 7.84
C TYR A 127 13.80 -1.98 9.03
N HIS A 128 13.62 -1.32 10.19
CA HIS A 128 12.95 -1.88 11.34
C HIS A 128 11.60 -1.17 11.51
N TRP A 129 10.53 -1.94 11.46
CA TRP A 129 9.20 -1.44 11.77
C TRP A 129 8.90 -1.72 13.24
N ILE A 130 8.64 -0.68 14.02
CA ILE A 130 8.31 -0.78 15.44
C ILE A 130 6.88 -0.25 15.62
N ASP A 131 5.97 -1.11 16.05
CA ASP A 131 4.55 -0.79 16.17
C ASP A 131 3.95 -1.59 17.33
N ASN A 132 2.84 -1.11 17.88
CA ASN A 132 2.05 -1.85 18.86
C ASN A 132 1.05 -2.82 18.20
N HIS A 133 0.92 -2.82 16.90
CA HIS A 133 0.10 -3.73 16.10
C HIS A 133 0.94 -4.86 15.50
N ILE A 134 0.26 -5.84 14.91
CA ILE A 134 0.94 -6.94 14.23
C ILE A 134 1.58 -6.43 12.95
N VAL A 135 2.90 -6.57 12.85
CA VAL A 135 3.69 -6.23 11.67
C VAL A 135 4.16 -7.50 10.98
N LYS A 136 4.06 -7.52 9.66
CA LYS A 136 4.67 -8.53 8.81
C LYS A 136 5.58 -7.83 7.82
N ALA A 137 6.74 -8.43 7.55
CA ALA A 137 7.66 -7.92 6.53
C ALA A 137 7.98 -9.03 5.53
N THR A 138 7.97 -8.69 4.25
CA THR A 138 8.35 -9.58 3.16
C THR A 138 9.46 -8.92 2.37
N ARG A 139 10.59 -9.61 2.21
CA ARG A 139 11.62 -9.20 1.28
C ARG A 139 11.27 -9.71 -0.10
N PHE A 140 11.16 -8.81 -1.07
CA PHE A 140 10.95 -9.15 -2.46
C PHE A 140 12.26 -9.64 -3.10
N GLU A 141 12.22 -10.81 -3.74
CA GLU A 141 13.38 -11.44 -4.41
C GLU A 141 13.02 -11.95 -5.81
N GLY A 142 12.17 -11.22 -6.55
CA GLY A 142 12.02 -11.45 -7.98
C GLY A 142 10.61 -11.62 -8.54
N LYS A 143 9.63 -12.19 -7.80
CA LYS A 143 8.28 -12.36 -8.34
C LYS A 143 7.21 -12.26 -7.26
N PHE A 144 6.13 -11.53 -7.57
CA PHE A 144 4.95 -11.43 -6.70
C PHE A 144 4.10 -12.71 -6.70
N THR A 145 4.10 -13.45 -7.80
CA THR A 145 3.36 -14.71 -7.94
C THR A 145 3.95 -15.85 -7.12
N ASP A 146 5.23 -15.76 -6.78
CA ASP A 146 5.97 -16.77 -6.02
C ASP A 146 6.18 -16.33 -4.54
N LEU A 147 5.33 -15.47 -4.01
CA LEU A 147 5.41 -15.03 -2.62
C LEU A 147 5.27 -16.23 -1.67
N VAL A 148 6.37 -16.55 -1.02
CA VAL A 148 6.41 -17.55 0.05
C VAL A 148 6.30 -16.83 1.39
N THR A 149 5.38 -17.27 2.23
CA THR A 149 5.28 -16.76 3.60
C THR A 149 6.32 -17.44 4.46
N GLU A 150 7.47 -16.81 4.64
CA GLU A 150 8.44 -17.20 5.66
C GLU A 150 8.10 -16.50 6.97
N MET A 151 7.97 -17.28 8.04
CA MET A 151 7.90 -16.70 9.39
C MET A 151 9.32 -16.31 9.81
N LYS A 152 9.62 -15.02 9.82
CA LYS A 152 10.83 -14.49 10.44
C LYS A 152 10.55 -14.21 11.92
N GLU A 153 11.58 -14.43 12.75
CA GLU A 153 11.51 -14.12 14.17
C GLU A 153 11.30 -12.61 14.35
N ILE A 154 10.24 -12.25 15.08
CA ILE A 154 9.93 -10.86 15.39
C ILE A 154 10.29 -10.64 16.86
N GLU A 155 11.18 -9.67 17.11
CA GLU A 155 11.47 -9.24 18.46
C GLU A 155 10.23 -8.58 19.10
N VAL A 156 9.89 -8.99 20.30
CA VAL A 156 8.74 -8.46 21.04
C VAL A 156 9.23 -7.80 22.32
N PHE A 157 9.07 -6.49 22.42
CA PHE A 157 9.29 -5.74 23.64
C PHE A 157 8.08 -5.93 24.56
N ARG A 158 8.30 -6.49 25.74
CA ARG A 158 7.22 -6.70 26.73
C ARG A 158 7.35 -5.66 27.84
N LYS A 159 6.21 -5.21 28.32
CA LYS A 159 6.12 -4.33 29.52
C LYS A 159 6.52 -5.11 30.76
#